data_8eac1744701585f8cb21aba5a246538b
#
_entry.id   8eac1744701585f8cb21aba5a246538b
#
_cell.length_a   1.000
_cell.length_b   1.000
_cell.length_c   1.000
_cell.angle_alpha   90.00
_cell.angle_beta   90.00
_cell.angle_gamma   90.00
#
_symmetry.space_group_name_H-M   'P 1'
#
loop_
_entity.id
_entity.type
_entity.pdbx_description
1 polymer ?
#
loop_
_entity_poly.entity_id
_entity_poly.type
_entity_poly.pdbx_seq_one_letter_code
_entity_poly.pdbx_strand_id
1 'polypeptide(L)'
;MTPIGAVVRACLLEVSRRRGVIVLLVLLPMVFYLVRRDLEGQSIRMLALGLGWTVSTVALFVAVSARGIDRRLRLSGYAAWHLVVGRGLAITACGLPLAGMFGLLIAVDQDVDRVWAVILLLVTTTLIAAPLGAVFGALLPRDLEGALALLVVLATQMLADPSERLAKILPFWSTREIGTYAIDETGYDYLARGVAHFAATWLLLIAAAIAISTIRLRLARIPAPQVTQGGA
;
A
#
# COMPACT_ATOMS: atom_id res chain seq x y z
N MET A 1 13.03 -1.48 23.22
CA MET A 1 12.17 -1.55 21.99
C MET A 1 13.07 -1.67 20.78
N THR A 2 12.70 -2.53 19.82
CA THR A 2 13.44 -2.57 18.54
C THR A 2 13.20 -1.29 17.74
N PRO A 3 14.16 -0.85 16.90
CA PRO A 3 13.98 0.35 16.07
C PRO A 3 12.72 0.33 15.22
N ILE A 4 12.39 -0.84 14.66
CA ILE A 4 11.15 -1.04 13.88
C ILE A 4 9.92 -0.84 14.75
N GLY A 5 9.87 -1.44 15.95
CA GLY A 5 8.74 -1.32 16.86
C GLY A 5 8.47 0.13 17.31
N ALA A 6 9.52 0.93 17.49
CA ALA A 6 9.39 2.35 17.79
C ALA A 6 8.75 3.12 16.62
N VAL A 7 9.15 2.84 15.38
CA VAL A 7 8.57 3.46 14.17
C VAL A 7 7.11 3.03 13.98
N VAL A 8 6.80 1.73 14.15
CA VAL A 8 5.42 1.22 14.09
C VAL A 8 4.53 1.97 15.07
N ARG A 9 4.93 2.02 16.35
CA ARG A 9 4.15 2.70 17.40
C ARG A 9 3.94 4.18 17.09
N ALA A 10 4.98 4.89 16.68
CA ALA A 10 4.89 6.31 16.34
C ALA A 10 3.91 6.54 15.18
N CYS A 11 4.00 5.73 14.12
CA CYS A 11 3.13 5.82 12.96
C CYS A 11 1.66 5.51 13.32
N LEU A 12 1.40 4.45 14.09
CA LEU A 12 0.05 4.10 14.54
C LEU A 12 -0.57 5.22 15.39
N LEU A 13 0.19 5.83 16.30
CA LEU A 13 -0.27 6.97 17.10
C LEU A 13 -0.53 8.20 16.23
N GLU A 14 0.26 8.43 15.19
CA GLU A 14 0.02 9.54 14.25
C GLU A 14 -1.28 9.32 13.48
N VAL A 15 -1.48 8.14 12.91
CA VAL A 15 -2.70 7.80 12.14
C VAL A 15 -3.93 7.85 13.05
N SER A 16 -3.86 7.30 14.28
CA SER A 16 -4.99 7.28 15.20
C SER A 16 -5.45 8.67 15.66
N ARG A 17 -4.56 9.64 15.71
CA ARG A 17 -4.88 11.04 16.01
C ARG A 17 -5.58 11.77 14.87
N ARG A 18 -5.46 11.28 13.65
CA ARG A 18 -6.05 11.90 12.45
C ARG A 18 -7.44 11.30 12.19
N ARG A 19 -8.45 11.71 12.95
CA ARG A 19 -9.83 11.19 12.85
C ARG A 19 -10.38 11.19 11.42
N GLY A 20 -10.08 12.25 10.63
CA GLY A 20 -10.48 12.33 9.23
C GLY A 20 -9.89 11.21 8.36
N VAL A 21 -8.64 10.79 8.62
CA VAL A 21 -8.01 9.67 7.90
C VAL A 21 -8.74 8.37 8.22
N ILE A 22 -9.08 8.12 9.49
CA ILE A 22 -9.82 6.91 9.90
C ILE A 22 -11.20 6.88 9.25
N VAL A 23 -11.91 8.00 9.25
CA VAL A 23 -13.23 8.10 8.58
C VAL A 23 -13.10 7.80 7.10
N LEU A 24 -12.12 8.38 6.41
CA LEU A 24 -11.91 8.14 4.99
C LEU A 24 -11.46 6.70 4.68
N LEU A 25 -10.69 6.06 5.57
CA LEU A 25 -10.29 4.66 5.46
C LEU A 25 -11.49 3.71 5.41
N VAL A 26 -12.56 4.04 6.12
CA VAL A 26 -13.81 3.25 6.12
C VAL A 26 -14.76 3.71 5.03
N LEU A 27 -14.97 5.03 4.94
CA LEU A 27 -16.01 5.62 4.09
C LEU A 27 -15.73 5.38 2.60
N LEU A 28 -14.48 5.54 2.15
CA LEU A 28 -14.18 5.44 0.72
C LEU A 28 -14.41 4.03 0.16
N PRO A 29 -13.88 2.94 0.75
CA PRO A 29 -14.21 1.59 0.28
C PRO A 29 -15.72 1.28 0.38
N MET A 30 -16.38 1.79 1.45
CA MET A 30 -17.82 1.61 1.64
C MET A 30 -18.64 2.26 0.53
N VAL A 31 -18.28 3.49 0.12
CA VAL A 31 -18.95 4.18 -1.00
C VAL A 31 -18.76 3.38 -2.30
N PHE A 32 -17.56 2.90 -2.59
CA PHE A 32 -17.30 2.06 -3.75
C PHE A 32 -18.14 0.78 -3.76
N TYR A 33 -18.32 0.17 -2.58
CA TYR A 33 -19.19 -0.99 -2.40
C TYR A 33 -20.66 -0.66 -2.68
N LEU A 34 -21.18 0.38 -2.03
CA LEU A 34 -22.59 0.75 -2.08
C LEU A 34 -23.05 1.19 -3.48
N VAL A 35 -22.20 1.90 -4.22
CA VAL A 35 -22.52 2.38 -5.59
C VAL A 35 -22.79 1.21 -6.57
N ARG A 36 -22.28 0.02 -6.29
CA ARG A 36 -22.42 -1.16 -7.14
C ARG A 36 -23.04 -2.35 -6.40
N ARG A 37 -23.70 -2.11 -5.26
CA ARG A 37 -24.23 -3.18 -4.39
C ARG A 37 -25.17 -4.13 -5.12
N ASP A 38 -25.99 -3.61 -6.01
CA ASP A 38 -27.01 -4.39 -6.74
C ASP A 38 -26.43 -5.23 -7.90
N LEU A 39 -25.14 -5.11 -8.18
CA LEU A 39 -24.47 -5.87 -9.22
C LEU A 39 -23.59 -6.94 -8.58
N GLU A 40 -24.00 -8.20 -8.70
CA GLU A 40 -23.26 -9.35 -8.19
C GLU A 40 -21.79 -9.33 -8.60
N GLY A 41 -20.90 -9.50 -7.63
CA GLY A 41 -19.44 -9.51 -7.82
C GLY A 41 -18.81 -8.17 -8.18
N GLN A 42 -19.52 -7.22 -8.78
CA GLN A 42 -19.01 -5.88 -9.07
C GLN A 42 -18.77 -5.06 -7.80
N SER A 43 -19.70 -5.18 -6.83
CA SER A 43 -19.59 -4.53 -5.51
C SER A 43 -18.29 -4.93 -4.79
N ILE A 44 -17.94 -6.22 -4.81
CA ILE A 44 -16.73 -6.77 -4.19
C ILE A 44 -15.47 -6.24 -4.88
N ARG A 45 -15.47 -6.22 -6.23
CA ARG A 45 -14.34 -5.68 -7.01
C ARG A 45 -14.14 -4.19 -6.77
N MET A 46 -15.22 -3.43 -6.70
CA MET A 46 -15.17 -2.00 -6.40
C MET A 46 -14.71 -1.75 -4.97
N LEU A 47 -15.17 -2.52 -3.99
CA LEU A 47 -14.69 -2.43 -2.61
C LEU A 47 -13.18 -2.70 -2.52
N ALA A 48 -12.69 -3.76 -3.17
CA ALA A 48 -11.27 -4.07 -3.18
C ALA A 48 -10.44 -2.94 -3.80
N LEU A 49 -10.94 -2.31 -4.88
CA LEU A 49 -10.30 -1.16 -5.51
C LEU A 49 -10.27 0.05 -4.57
N GLY A 50 -11.41 0.36 -3.94
CA GLY A 50 -11.53 1.44 -2.96
C GLY A 50 -10.60 1.24 -1.77
N LEU A 51 -10.50 0.00 -1.26
CA LEU A 51 -9.59 -0.37 -0.18
C LEU A 51 -8.12 -0.19 -0.61
N GLY A 52 -7.78 -0.68 -1.80
CA GLY A 52 -6.44 -0.51 -2.38
C GLY A 52 -6.05 0.96 -2.51
N TRP A 53 -6.95 1.78 -3.03
CA TRP A 53 -6.72 3.23 -3.17
C TRP A 53 -6.53 3.90 -1.82
N THR A 54 -7.43 3.64 -0.89
CA THR A 54 -7.39 4.29 0.43
C THR A 54 -6.11 3.96 1.19
N VAL A 55 -5.74 2.68 1.26
CA VAL A 55 -4.52 2.24 1.95
C VAL A 55 -3.27 2.78 1.26
N SER A 56 -3.21 2.77 -0.08
CA SER A 56 -2.07 3.35 -0.83
C SER A 56 -1.95 4.85 -0.59
N THR A 57 -3.06 5.57 -0.53
CA THR A 57 -3.07 7.02 -0.30
C THR A 57 -2.60 7.36 1.11
N VAL A 58 -3.06 6.62 2.12
CA VAL A 58 -2.58 6.80 3.51
C VAL A 58 -1.09 6.50 3.61
N ALA A 59 -0.62 5.42 2.98
CA ALA A 59 0.80 5.08 2.95
C ALA A 59 1.65 6.16 2.29
N LEU A 60 1.16 6.74 1.18
CA LEU A 60 1.79 7.86 0.50
C LEU A 60 1.91 9.08 1.43
N PHE A 61 0.80 9.51 2.05
CA PHE A 61 0.82 10.68 2.94
C PHE A 61 1.71 10.47 4.16
N VAL A 62 1.72 9.28 4.75
CA VAL A 62 2.64 8.93 5.84
C VAL A 62 4.09 9.00 5.37
N ALA A 63 4.42 8.50 4.17
CA ALA A 63 5.76 8.56 3.63
C ALA A 63 6.22 10.00 3.33
N VAL A 64 5.32 10.85 2.83
CA VAL A 64 5.63 12.25 2.52
C VAL A 64 5.76 13.07 3.80
N SER A 65 4.83 12.97 4.74
CA SER A 65 4.85 13.73 6.00
C SER A 65 6.09 13.41 6.86
N ALA A 66 6.58 12.18 6.77
CA ALA A 66 7.75 11.75 7.53
C ALA A 66 9.10 12.23 7.00
N ARG A 67 9.18 12.81 5.80
CA ARG A 67 10.45 13.20 5.14
C ARG A 67 11.32 14.12 5.98
N GLY A 68 10.71 15.09 6.67
CA GLY A 68 11.44 16.02 7.53
C GLY A 68 12.07 15.36 8.75
N ILE A 69 11.46 14.29 9.25
CA ILE A 69 11.88 13.55 10.44
C ILE A 69 12.91 12.46 10.05
N ASP A 70 12.79 11.87 8.88
CA ASP A 70 13.62 10.75 8.42
C ASP A 70 15.11 11.05 8.46
N ARG A 71 15.49 12.25 8.02
CA ARG A 71 16.88 12.67 8.05
C ARG A 71 17.43 12.73 9.48
N ARG A 72 16.62 13.20 10.43
CA ARG A 72 17.00 13.25 11.85
C ARG A 72 17.11 11.85 12.45
N LEU A 73 16.17 10.97 12.14
CA LEU A 73 16.23 9.57 12.59
C LEU A 73 17.43 8.82 12.01
N ARG A 74 17.82 9.12 10.77
CA ARG A 74 19.07 8.58 10.18
C ARG A 74 20.31 9.01 10.94
N LEU A 75 20.39 10.27 11.35
CA LEU A 75 21.49 10.78 12.17
C LEU A 75 21.52 10.15 13.58
N SER A 76 20.37 9.72 14.10
CA SER A 76 20.23 8.99 15.36
C SER A 76 20.48 7.47 15.24
N GLY A 77 21.00 6.99 14.09
CA GLY A 77 21.38 5.59 13.90
C GLY A 77 20.29 4.66 13.32
N TYR A 78 19.11 5.17 12.98
CA TYR A 78 18.11 4.36 12.31
C TYR A 78 18.51 4.05 10.87
N ALA A 79 18.51 2.77 10.46
CA ALA A 79 18.70 2.41 9.06
C ALA A 79 17.46 2.79 8.22
N ALA A 80 17.64 3.13 6.93
CA ALA A 80 16.54 3.52 6.06
C ALA A 80 15.45 2.43 5.98
N TRP A 81 15.85 1.16 5.95
CA TRP A 81 14.91 0.04 5.91
C TRP A 81 14.07 -0.10 7.20
N HIS A 82 14.60 0.28 8.40
CA HIS A 82 13.79 0.31 9.62
C HIS A 82 12.61 1.26 9.49
N LEU A 83 12.81 2.42 8.83
CA LEU A 83 11.78 3.43 8.64
C LEU A 83 10.72 2.96 7.65
N VAL A 84 11.14 2.37 6.52
CA VAL A 84 10.23 1.86 5.48
C VAL A 84 9.41 0.68 6.02
N VAL A 85 10.08 -0.33 6.57
CA VAL A 85 9.41 -1.54 7.09
C VAL A 85 8.51 -1.20 8.27
N GLY A 86 8.96 -0.36 9.20
CA GLY A 86 8.16 0.05 10.35
C GLY A 86 6.86 0.76 9.93
N ARG A 87 6.91 1.69 8.97
CA ARG A 87 5.72 2.35 8.44
C ARG A 87 4.83 1.40 7.64
N GLY A 88 5.43 0.58 6.78
CA GLY A 88 4.70 -0.44 6.05
C GLY A 88 3.90 -1.35 6.96
N LEU A 89 4.51 -1.85 8.04
CA LEU A 89 3.84 -2.66 9.06
C LEU A 89 2.73 -1.89 9.78
N ALA A 90 2.93 -0.61 10.10
CA ALA A 90 1.90 0.21 10.74
C ALA A 90 0.68 0.40 9.83
N ILE A 91 0.89 0.72 8.54
CA ILE A 91 -0.20 0.90 7.57
C ILE A 91 -0.93 -0.43 7.33
N THR A 92 -0.18 -1.53 7.19
CA THR A 92 -0.76 -2.88 7.08
C THR A 92 -1.60 -3.22 8.31
N ALA A 93 -1.12 -2.91 9.51
CA ALA A 93 -1.85 -3.12 10.77
C ALA A 93 -3.14 -2.28 10.85
N CYS A 94 -3.22 -1.14 10.16
CA CYS A 94 -4.48 -0.38 10.02
C CYS A 94 -5.39 -0.98 8.95
N GLY A 95 -4.84 -1.46 7.84
CA GLY A 95 -5.61 -1.96 6.70
C GLY A 95 -6.17 -3.38 6.87
N LEU A 96 -5.46 -4.27 7.57
CA LEU A 96 -5.92 -5.65 7.77
C LEU A 96 -7.22 -5.78 8.56
N PRO A 97 -7.45 -5.03 9.67
CA PRO A 97 -8.75 -5.02 10.33
C PRO A 97 -9.88 -4.55 9.42
N LEU A 98 -9.61 -3.58 8.53
CA LEU A 98 -10.59 -3.13 7.54
C LEU A 98 -10.90 -4.22 6.51
N ALA A 99 -9.88 -4.92 6.02
CA ALA A 99 -10.06 -6.07 5.12
C ALA A 99 -10.92 -7.16 5.78
N GLY A 100 -10.69 -7.47 7.05
CA GLY A 100 -11.51 -8.41 7.83
C GLY A 100 -12.94 -7.91 8.03
N MET A 101 -13.13 -6.65 8.41
CA MET A 101 -14.45 -6.03 8.61
C MET A 101 -15.26 -6.05 7.30
N PHE A 102 -14.67 -5.66 6.19
CA PHE A 102 -15.35 -5.69 4.90
C PHE A 102 -15.56 -7.11 4.37
N GLY A 103 -14.66 -8.05 4.67
CA GLY A 103 -14.88 -9.46 4.38
C GLY A 103 -16.09 -10.03 5.11
N LEU A 104 -16.27 -9.67 6.39
CA LEU A 104 -17.47 -10.03 7.16
C LEU A 104 -18.72 -9.35 6.62
N LEU A 105 -18.64 -8.08 6.22
CA LEU A 105 -19.77 -7.38 5.59
C LEU A 105 -20.24 -8.13 4.34
N ILE A 106 -19.30 -8.50 3.46
CA ILE A 106 -19.63 -9.24 2.23
C ILE A 106 -20.24 -10.59 2.56
N ALA A 107 -19.71 -11.31 3.55
CA ALA A 107 -20.21 -12.63 3.94
C ALA A 107 -21.67 -12.59 4.44
N VAL A 108 -22.14 -11.42 4.93
CA VAL A 108 -23.52 -11.24 5.41
C VAL A 108 -24.44 -10.63 4.33
N ASP A 109 -23.90 -9.81 3.45
CA ASP A 109 -24.67 -8.98 2.51
C ASP A 109 -24.75 -9.56 1.09
N GLN A 110 -23.80 -10.42 0.71
CA GLN A 110 -23.71 -11.02 -0.63
C GLN A 110 -23.73 -12.54 -0.53
N ASP A 111 -24.36 -13.18 -1.50
CA ASP A 111 -24.36 -14.66 -1.61
C ASP A 111 -23.09 -15.10 -2.34
N VAL A 112 -22.02 -15.36 -1.57
CA VAL A 112 -20.72 -15.74 -2.11
C VAL A 112 -20.27 -17.07 -1.52
N ASP A 113 -20.10 -18.07 -2.35
CA ASP A 113 -19.69 -19.43 -1.91
C ASP A 113 -18.26 -19.45 -1.31
N ARG A 114 -17.37 -18.61 -1.85
CA ARG A 114 -15.93 -18.62 -1.49
C ARG A 114 -15.53 -17.40 -0.65
N VAL A 115 -16.22 -17.19 0.49
CA VAL A 115 -15.94 -16.05 1.40
C VAL A 115 -14.45 -15.95 1.80
N TRP A 116 -13.79 -17.10 2.03
CA TRP A 116 -12.35 -17.11 2.35
C TRP A 116 -11.48 -16.51 1.24
N ALA A 117 -11.87 -16.73 -0.02
CA ALA A 117 -11.13 -16.18 -1.16
C ALA A 117 -11.38 -14.66 -1.31
N VAL A 118 -12.56 -14.18 -0.92
CA VAL A 118 -12.84 -12.73 -0.82
C VAL A 118 -12.00 -12.10 0.29
N ILE A 119 -11.88 -12.74 1.44
CA ILE A 119 -10.99 -12.25 2.52
C ILE A 119 -9.54 -12.23 2.03
N LEU A 120 -9.08 -13.28 1.33
CA LEU A 120 -7.74 -13.33 0.73
C LEU A 120 -7.54 -12.20 -0.28
N LEU A 121 -8.53 -11.91 -1.12
CA LEU A 121 -8.55 -10.79 -2.07
C LEU A 121 -8.30 -9.45 -1.35
N LEU A 122 -9.04 -9.16 -0.28
CA LEU A 122 -8.94 -7.90 0.45
C LEU A 122 -7.62 -7.79 1.22
N VAL A 123 -7.15 -8.90 1.80
CA VAL A 123 -5.86 -8.97 2.50
C VAL A 123 -4.70 -8.72 1.52
N THR A 124 -4.67 -9.42 0.39
CA THR A 124 -3.60 -9.26 -0.61
C THR A 124 -3.62 -7.87 -1.23
N THR A 125 -4.80 -7.29 -1.47
CA THR A 125 -4.95 -5.90 -1.92
C THR A 125 -4.35 -4.92 -0.91
N THR A 126 -4.64 -5.09 0.37
CA THR A 126 -4.07 -4.26 1.45
C THR A 126 -2.54 -4.38 1.52
N LEU A 127 -2.02 -5.59 1.40
CA LEU A 127 -0.58 -5.87 1.44
C LEU A 127 0.18 -5.25 0.25
N ILE A 128 -0.41 -5.18 -0.94
CA ILE A 128 0.17 -4.47 -2.10
C ILE A 128 0.05 -2.96 -1.93
N ALA A 129 -1.09 -2.48 -1.46
CA ALA A 129 -1.39 -1.06 -1.38
C ALA A 129 -0.43 -0.29 -0.47
N ALA A 130 -0.03 -0.87 0.66
CA ALA A 130 0.86 -0.23 1.62
C ALA A 130 2.26 0.09 1.01
N PRO A 131 3.01 -0.86 0.44
CA PRO A 131 4.30 -0.55 -0.19
C PRO A 131 4.15 0.25 -1.48
N LEU A 132 3.05 0.11 -2.25
CA LEU A 132 2.79 0.93 -3.42
C LEU A 132 2.72 2.42 -3.05
N GLY A 133 1.92 2.78 -2.05
CA GLY A 133 1.85 4.15 -1.54
C GLY A 133 3.20 4.65 -1.02
N ALA A 134 3.97 3.81 -0.33
CA ALA A 134 5.30 4.14 0.14
C ALA A 134 6.28 4.43 -1.01
N VAL A 135 6.23 3.67 -2.11
CA VAL A 135 7.03 3.90 -3.33
C VAL A 135 6.71 5.26 -3.91
N PHE A 136 5.42 5.56 -4.17
CA PHE A 136 5.02 6.87 -4.70
C PHE A 136 5.37 8.01 -3.75
N GLY A 137 5.15 7.82 -2.45
CA GLY A 137 5.56 8.75 -1.42
C GLY A 137 7.08 8.94 -1.33
N ALA A 138 7.89 7.98 -1.73
CA ALA A 138 9.33 8.13 -1.83
C ALA A 138 9.79 8.78 -3.14
N LEU A 139 9.12 8.53 -4.26
CA LEU A 139 9.50 9.04 -5.58
C LEU A 139 9.09 10.50 -5.81
N LEU A 140 7.85 10.85 -5.48
CA LEU A 140 7.25 12.12 -5.87
C LEU A 140 7.40 13.17 -4.78
N PRO A 141 7.78 14.42 -5.13
CA PRO A 141 8.12 15.45 -4.14
C PRO A 141 6.92 15.98 -3.38
N ARG A 142 5.73 15.99 -3.99
CA ARG A 142 4.50 16.58 -3.44
C ARG A 142 3.39 15.56 -3.28
N ASP A 143 2.56 15.78 -2.28
CA ASP A 143 1.43 14.90 -1.93
C ASP A 143 0.44 14.78 -3.10
N LEU A 144 0.13 15.90 -3.75
CA LEU A 144 -0.82 15.95 -4.86
C LEU A 144 -0.33 15.16 -6.07
N GLU A 145 0.94 15.31 -6.44
CA GLU A 145 1.55 14.56 -7.54
C GLU A 145 1.49 13.05 -7.27
N GLY A 146 1.77 12.65 -6.02
CA GLY A 146 1.69 11.26 -5.60
C GLY A 146 0.26 10.71 -5.65
N ALA A 147 -0.71 11.49 -5.18
CA ALA A 147 -2.11 11.09 -5.22
C ALA A 147 -2.65 10.96 -6.65
N LEU A 148 -2.28 11.90 -7.55
CA LEU A 148 -2.63 11.83 -8.97
C LEU A 148 -1.98 10.64 -9.66
N ALA A 149 -0.70 10.34 -9.36
CA ALA A 149 -0.02 9.18 -9.91
C ALA A 149 -0.66 7.86 -9.46
N LEU A 150 -1.05 7.74 -8.18
CA LEU A 150 -1.83 6.60 -7.69
C LEU A 150 -3.19 6.49 -8.40
N LEU A 151 -3.87 7.62 -8.62
CA LEU A 151 -5.13 7.64 -9.36
C LEU A 151 -4.95 7.12 -10.79
N VAL A 152 -3.88 7.54 -11.48
CA VAL A 152 -3.56 7.04 -12.84
C VAL A 152 -3.34 5.54 -12.84
N VAL A 153 -2.57 4.99 -11.87
CA VAL A 153 -2.36 3.54 -11.75
C VAL A 153 -3.69 2.81 -11.58
N LEU A 154 -4.55 3.30 -10.69
CA LEU A 154 -5.85 2.68 -10.42
C LEU A 154 -6.82 2.80 -11.60
N ALA A 155 -6.86 3.97 -12.25
CA ALA A 155 -7.67 4.18 -13.45
C ALA A 155 -7.22 3.25 -14.59
N THR A 156 -5.90 3.15 -14.81
CA THR A 156 -5.35 2.22 -15.81
C THR A 156 -5.70 0.77 -15.46
N GLN A 157 -5.66 0.39 -14.18
CA GLN A 157 -6.06 -0.95 -13.74
C GLN A 157 -7.54 -1.26 -14.04
N MET A 158 -8.41 -0.25 -13.95
CA MET A 158 -9.83 -0.40 -14.27
C MET A 158 -10.10 -0.50 -15.76
N LEU A 159 -9.36 0.25 -16.57
CA LEU A 159 -9.59 0.41 -18.01
C LEU A 159 -8.83 -0.61 -18.86
N ALA A 160 -7.73 -1.15 -18.36
CA ALA A 160 -6.89 -2.09 -19.10
C ALA A 160 -7.65 -3.39 -19.40
N ASP A 161 -7.59 -3.83 -20.67
CA ASP A 161 -8.10 -5.13 -21.06
C ASP A 161 -7.32 -6.23 -20.33
N PRO A 162 -8.02 -7.18 -19.69
CA PRO A 162 -7.42 -8.27 -18.95
C PRO A 162 -6.48 -9.17 -19.73
N SER A 163 -6.76 -9.34 -21.02
CA SER A 163 -5.99 -10.19 -21.91
C SER A 163 -4.64 -9.56 -22.29
N GLU A 164 -4.52 -8.24 -22.19
CA GLU A 164 -3.33 -7.51 -22.59
C GLU A 164 -2.16 -7.71 -21.62
N ARG A 165 -0.94 -7.66 -22.18
CA ARG A 165 0.30 -7.74 -21.39
C ARG A 165 0.43 -6.60 -20.39
N LEU A 166 -0.08 -5.41 -20.74
CA LEU A 166 -0.07 -4.23 -19.87
C LEU A 166 -0.80 -4.48 -18.55
N ALA A 167 -1.98 -5.11 -18.62
CA ALA A 167 -2.76 -5.43 -17.42
C ALA A 167 -1.98 -6.29 -16.42
N LYS A 168 -1.17 -7.25 -16.93
CA LYS A 168 -0.36 -8.17 -16.12
C LYS A 168 0.82 -7.50 -15.41
N ILE A 169 1.23 -6.31 -15.84
CA ILE A 169 2.31 -5.54 -15.20
C ILE A 169 1.77 -4.66 -14.07
N LEU A 170 0.47 -4.38 -14.07
CA LEU A 170 -0.15 -3.50 -13.08
C LEU A 170 -0.17 -4.13 -11.69
N PRO A 171 0.06 -3.37 -10.61
CA PRO A 171 0.25 -3.92 -9.27
C PRO A 171 -0.96 -4.68 -8.73
N PHE A 172 -2.19 -4.30 -9.10
CA PHE A 172 -3.42 -4.94 -8.65
C PHE A 172 -3.97 -6.01 -9.61
N TRP A 173 -3.17 -6.51 -10.56
CA TRP A 173 -3.60 -7.62 -11.41
C TRP A 173 -3.91 -8.89 -10.60
N SER A 174 -3.14 -9.15 -9.54
CA SER A 174 -3.43 -10.22 -8.58
C SER A 174 -4.81 -10.12 -7.94
N THR A 175 -5.23 -8.90 -7.56
CA THR A 175 -6.57 -8.61 -7.01
C THR A 175 -7.66 -9.04 -7.98
N ARG A 176 -7.45 -8.82 -9.28
CA ARG A 176 -8.37 -9.26 -10.31
C ARG A 176 -8.45 -10.78 -10.44
N GLU A 177 -7.30 -11.47 -10.55
CA GLU A 177 -7.25 -12.94 -10.69
C GLU A 177 -7.87 -13.64 -9.48
N ILE A 178 -7.52 -13.20 -8.26
CA ILE A 178 -8.11 -13.73 -7.02
C ILE A 178 -9.61 -13.40 -6.96
N GLY A 179 -10.03 -12.20 -7.40
CA GLY A 179 -11.42 -11.81 -7.48
C GLY A 179 -12.22 -12.66 -8.47
N THR A 180 -11.67 -12.97 -9.64
CA THR A 180 -12.28 -13.87 -10.62
C THR A 180 -12.46 -15.29 -10.03
N TYR A 181 -11.45 -15.79 -9.30
CA TYR A 181 -11.60 -17.08 -8.61
C TYR A 181 -12.67 -17.05 -7.51
N ALA A 182 -12.74 -15.96 -6.75
CA ALA A 182 -13.64 -15.84 -5.61
C ALA A 182 -15.11 -15.65 -6.02
N ILE A 183 -15.35 -14.95 -7.14
CA ILE A 183 -16.68 -14.48 -7.53
C ILE A 183 -17.26 -15.28 -8.70
N ASP A 184 -16.43 -15.58 -9.72
CA ASP A 184 -16.91 -16.17 -10.98
C ASP A 184 -16.77 -17.72 -11.00
N GLU A 185 -16.56 -18.35 -9.85
CA GLU A 185 -16.45 -19.81 -9.65
C GLU A 185 -15.44 -20.53 -10.57
N THR A 186 -14.44 -19.82 -11.01
CA THR A 186 -13.39 -20.33 -11.92
C THR A 186 -12.46 -21.33 -11.26
N GLY A 187 -11.56 -21.93 -12.05
CA GLY A 187 -10.59 -22.95 -11.60
C GLY A 187 -9.45 -22.39 -10.74
N TYR A 188 -8.76 -23.29 -10.03
CA TYR A 188 -7.63 -22.96 -9.13
C TYR A 188 -6.45 -22.26 -9.82
N ASP A 189 -6.33 -22.35 -11.14
CA ASP A 189 -5.29 -21.66 -11.91
C ASP A 189 -5.39 -20.14 -11.82
N TYR A 190 -6.59 -19.57 -11.68
CA TYR A 190 -6.76 -18.14 -11.40
C TYR A 190 -6.20 -17.75 -10.03
N LEU A 191 -6.50 -18.56 -9.00
CA LEU A 191 -5.96 -18.35 -7.67
C LEU A 191 -4.43 -18.46 -7.65
N ALA A 192 -3.88 -19.51 -8.27
CA ALA A 192 -2.44 -19.74 -8.29
C ALA A 192 -1.68 -18.60 -9.00
N ARG A 193 -2.18 -18.15 -10.18
CA ARG A 193 -1.61 -16.99 -10.89
C ARG A 193 -1.72 -15.71 -10.08
N GLY A 194 -2.88 -15.48 -9.46
CA GLY A 194 -3.11 -14.31 -8.62
C GLY A 194 -2.16 -14.25 -7.42
N VAL A 195 -2.00 -15.36 -6.70
CA VAL A 195 -1.10 -15.45 -5.54
C VAL A 195 0.37 -15.32 -5.96
N ALA A 196 0.77 -15.95 -7.07
CA ALA A 196 2.14 -15.83 -7.58
C ALA A 196 2.48 -14.38 -7.97
N HIS A 197 1.55 -13.70 -8.69
CA HIS A 197 1.72 -12.29 -9.05
C HIS A 197 1.73 -11.39 -7.82
N PHE A 198 0.85 -11.66 -6.85
CA PHE A 198 0.84 -10.94 -5.58
C PHE A 198 2.20 -11.00 -4.90
N ALA A 199 2.75 -12.21 -4.72
CA ALA A 199 4.03 -12.39 -4.04
C ALA A 199 5.17 -11.65 -4.76
N ALA A 200 5.25 -11.77 -6.09
CA ALA A 200 6.24 -11.08 -6.90
C ALA A 200 6.12 -9.56 -6.79
N THR A 201 4.91 -9.02 -6.97
CA THR A 201 4.65 -7.58 -6.92
C THR A 201 4.90 -7.01 -5.53
N TRP A 202 4.45 -7.70 -4.49
CA TRP A 202 4.66 -7.28 -3.11
C TRP A 202 6.14 -7.19 -2.74
N LEU A 203 6.92 -8.22 -3.09
CA LEU A 203 8.37 -8.22 -2.87
C LEU A 203 9.08 -7.11 -3.67
N LEU A 204 8.71 -6.91 -4.94
CA LEU A 204 9.26 -5.85 -5.78
C LEU A 204 8.97 -4.45 -5.20
N LEU A 205 7.74 -4.21 -4.76
CA LEU A 205 7.35 -2.92 -4.18
C LEU A 205 8.08 -2.64 -2.86
N ILE A 206 8.24 -3.64 -1.99
CA ILE A 206 9.01 -3.48 -0.75
C ILE A 206 10.49 -3.21 -1.09
N ALA A 207 11.09 -3.98 -1.98
CA ALA A 207 12.46 -3.78 -2.40
C ALA A 207 12.67 -2.38 -3.02
N ALA A 208 11.75 -1.95 -3.88
CA ALA A 208 11.78 -0.61 -4.47
C ALA A 208 11.66 0.49 -3.41
N ALA A 209 10.70 0.37 -2.46
CA ALA A 209 10.53 1.33 -1.38
C ALA A 209 11.80 1.47 -0.52
N ILE A 210 12.44 0.34 -0.16
CA ILE A 210 13.69 0.33 0.60
C ILE A 210 14.83 0.93 -0.23
N ALA A 211 14.98 0.54 -1.49
CA ALA A 211 16.05 1.04 -2.36
C ALA A 211 15.96 2.56 -2.55
N ILE A 212 14.78 3.07 -2.93
CA ILE A 212 14.55 4.50 -3.14
C ILE A 212 14.80 5.28 -1.85
N SER A 213 14.26 4.81 -0.73
CA SER A 213 14.47 5.46 0.58
C SER A 213 15.93 5.45 0.99
N THR A 214 16.66 4.37 0.72
CA THR A 214 18.09 4.27 1.01
C THR A 214 18.90 5.25 0.19
N ILE A 215 18.59 5.40 -1.10
CA ILE A 215 19.24 6.36 -2.00
C ILE A 215 18.97 7.80 -1.53
N ARG A 216 17.73 8.12 -1.21
CA ARG A 216 17.34 9.47 -0.76
C ARG A 216 17.90 9.85 0.59
N LEU A 217 18.05 8.90 1.49
CA LEU A 217 18.56 9.11 2.85
C LEU A 217 20.05 8.83 2.98
N ARG A 218 20.79 8.71 1.88
CA ARG A 218 22.25 8.70 1.93
C ARG A 218 22.72 10.02 2.53
N LEU A 219 23.43 9.91 3.66
CA LEU A 219 24.10 11.06 4.27
C LEU A 219 25.20 11.49 3.32
N ALA A 220 25.17 12.74 2.84
CA ALA A 220 26.30 13.30 2.14
C ALA A 220 27.50 13.24 3.08
N ARG A 221 28.59 12.60 2.67
CA ARG A 221 29.87 12.69 3.39
C ARG A 221 30.25 14.16 3.35
N ILE A 222 30.21 14.83 4.50
CA ILE A 222 30.78 16.17 4.66
C ILE A 222 32.26 15.96 4.42
N PRO A 223 32.90 16.62 3.42
CA PRO A 223 34.34 16.57 3.29
C PRO A 223 34.96 17.04 4.62
N ALA A 224 35.91 16.28 5.13
CA ALA A 224 36.64 16.71 6.33
C ALA A 224 37.18 18.15 6.08
N PRO A 225 37.02 19.08 7.03
CA PRO A 225 37.58 20.42 6.86
C PRO A 225 39.07 20.25 6.59
N GLN A 226 39.54 20.76 5.45
CA GLN A 226 40.96 20.84 5.18
C GLN A 226 41.53 21.75 6.24
N VAL A 227 42.23 21.15 7.21
CA VAL A 227 43.06 21.92 8.14
C VAL A 227 44.16 22.50 7.26
N THR A 228 43.99 23.76 6.86
CA THR A 228 45.07 24.57 6.29
C THR A 228 46.12 24.63 7.36
N GLN A 229 47.14 23.81 7.22
CA GLN A 229 48.41 24.01 7.96
C GLN A 229 48.93 25.35 7.50
N GLY A 230 48.64 26.40 8.29
CA GLY A 230 49.25 27.69 8.16
C GLY A 230 50.75 27.51 8.40
N GLY A 231 51.51 27.64 7.30
CA GLY A 231 52.97 27.69 7.39
C GLY A 231 53.38 28.89 8.20
N ALA A 232 54.31 28.63 9.09
CA ALA A 232 55.09 29.62 9.80
C ALA A 232 56.09 30.32 8.87
#